data_c6810114c945486bf8b2dec15d0f7b15
#
_entry.id   c6810114c945486bf8b2dec15d0f7b15
#
_cell.length_a   1.000
_cell.length_b   1.000
_cell.length_c   1.000
_cell.angle_alpha   90.00
_cell.angle_beta   90.00
_cell.angle_gamma   90.00
#
_symmetry.space_group_name_H-M   'P 1'
#
loop_
_entity.id
_entity.type
_entity.pdbx_description
1 polymer ?
#
loop_
_entity_poly.entity_id
_entity_poly.type
_entity_poly.pdbx_seq_one_letter_code
_entity_poly.pdbx_strand_id
1 'polypeptide(L)'
;MSLLASPAGAQTPDSLGRIRYKYDFVVPTDGSFVAAISAANNRPDKSKRYRIFVKSSMYRIKGEGNPITITENGKQLTISSPMTILTAPNTSICGEGMKNTQIESMPMHEGINCTSTLFLKGADSTYIQDLELWSNYRDDMSAVTSKAVALNEKNCRGNIFKNLSLMSNQYTYYTNDGGTTYLEDCTIKGTMDFICGGGTIYFNRCEIELRERGGKGNVICAPTTEANRAYGYVFNSCRIYGDKQQEGKYMLGRPWKNAPRAVFLSTLMELLPDSLGWTEMQGTLPRLFSEYESLDNEFQLAPTNQRRKQFKDANNVTTNMRYNTYLTTAEAEKYDINNVFPQWHPEQKSEQVNPPVVKIKDTGSIYWDDVPEACLYAVCRNRDVVAFTTQPFYNVPKGSPMNVSYSIRCANYYGGLGDRSNEVTYPNR
;
A
#
# COMPACT_ATOMS: atom_id res chain seq x y z
N MET A 1 -30.73 27.87 2.37
CA MET A 1 -29.64 28.44 1.55
C MET A 1 -28.69 27.30 1.21
N SER A 2 -28.81 26.83 -0.01
CA SER A 2 -27.99 25.72 -0.55
C SER A 2 -26.60 26.27 -0.89
N LEU A 3 -25.58 25.82 -0.19
CA LEU A 3 -24.19 26.03 -0.59
C LEU A 3 -23.91 25.12 -1.80
N LEU A 4 -23.97 25.70 -2.97
CA LEU A 4 -23.51 25.09 -4.22
C LEU A 4 -21.99 24.88 -4.08
N ALA A 5 -21.59 23.61 -4.06
CA ALA A 5 -20.18 23.21 -4.21
C ALA A 5 -19.67 23.77 -5.54
N SER A 6 -18.59 24.53 -5.51
CA SER A 6 -17.91 25.03 -6.71
C SER A 6 -17.48 23.85 -7.58
N PRO A 7 -17.69 23.89 -8.91
CA PRO A 7 -17.25 22.85 -9.80
C PRO A 7 -15.72 22.71 -9.70
N ALA A 8 -15.25 21.46 -9.59
CA ALA A 8 -13.83 21.11 -9.60
C ALA A 8 -13.19 21.75 -10.83
N GLY A 9 -12.30 22.73 -10.61
CA GLY A 9 -11.65 23.47 -11.68
C GLY A 9 -10.85 22.55 -12.58
N ALA A 10 -10.96 22.73 -13.88
CA ALA A 10 -10.14 22.06 -14.86
C ALA A 10 -8.66 22.25 -14.49
N GLN A 11 -7.86 21.16 -14.49
CA GLN A 11 -6.40 21.22 -14.30
C GLN A 11 -5.78 21.85 -15.56
N THR A 12 -5.88 23.17 -15.70
CA THR A 12 -5.23 23.90 -16.76
C THR A 12 -3.78 24.13 -16.37
N PRO A 13 -2.82 23.81 -17.25
CA PRO A 13 -1.44 24.23 -17.07
C PRO A 13 -1.37 25.74 -16.82
N ASP A 14 -0.43 26.15 -15.96
CA ASP A 14 -0.12 27.58 -15.80
C ASP A 14 0.54 28.16 -17.06
N SER A 15 0.91 29.44 -17.03
CA SER A 15 1.59 30.13 -18.16
C SER A 15 2.93 29.50 -18.56
N LEU A 16 3.47 28.61 -17.76
CA LEU A 16 4.71 27.85 -18.03
C LEU A 16 4.43 26.37 -18.39
N GLY A 17 3.17 26.01 -18.63
CA GLY A 17 2.78 24.64 -18.97
C GLY A 17 2.75 23.66 -17.78
N ARG A 18 2.86 24.14 -16.53
CA ARG A 18 2.92 23.32 -15.33
C ARG A 18 1.52 23.02 -14.79
N ILE A 19 1.32 21.80 -14.31
CA ILE A 19 0.06 21.42 -13.67
C ILE A 19 0.11 21.76 -12.20
N ARG A 20 -0.69 22.76 -11.79
CA ARG A 20 -0.91 23.11 -10.38
C ARG A 20 -2.32 22.70 -9.98
N TYR A 21 -2.49 22.18 -8.76
CA TYR A 21 -3.81 21.77 -8.26
C TYR A 21 -3.96 22.04 -6.77
N LYS A 22 -5.19 21.94 -6.27
CA LYS A 22 -5.50 21.76 -4.85
C LYS A 22 -5.97 20.33 -4.64
N TYR A 23 -5.89 19.83 -3.41
CA TYR A 23 -6.59 18.58 -3.08
C TYR A 23 -8.10 18.79 -3.26
N ASP A 24 -8.76 17.79 -3.83
CA ASP A 24 -10.21 17.83 -4.08
C ASP A 24 -11.00 17.59 -2.78
N PHE A 25 -10.38 16.90 -1.82
CA PHE A 25 -10.96 16.62 -0.52
C PHE A 25 -9.86 16.50 0.55
N VAL A 26 -10.07 17.16 1.70
CA VAL A 26 -9.15 17.12 2.85
C VAL A 26 -9.86 16.53 4.05
N VAL A 27 -9.47 15.37 4.51
CA VAL A 27 -9.98 14.70 5.71
C VAL A 27 -9.21 15.22 6.93
N PRO A 28 -9.86 15.64 8.02
CA PRO A 28 -11.30 15.65 8.28
C PRO A 28 -11.99 17.00 7.94
N THR A 29 -11.28 17.95 7.34
CA THR A 29 -11.75 19.32 7.12
C THR A 29 -13.04 19.38 6.29
N ASP A 30 -13.09 18.60 5.21
CA ASP A 30 -14.23 18.57 4.28
C ASP A 30 -15.21 17.42 4.62
N GLY A 31 -14.81 16.51 5.51
CA GLY A 31 -15.63 15.39 5.95
C GLY A 31 -14.81 14.15 6.34
N SER A 32 -15.50 13.04 6.58
CA SER A 32 -14.87 11.77 6.97
C SER A 32 -14.13 11.11 5.79
N PHE A 33 -13.28 10.11 6.09
CA PHE A 33 -12.64 9.28 5.06
C PHE A 33 -13.67 8.57 4.16
N VAL A 34 -14.75 8.05 4.74
CA VAL A 34 -15.84 7.42 3.97
C VAL A 34 -16.51 8.44 3.04
N ALA A 35 -16.74 9.67 3.52
CA ALA A 35 -17.28 10.76 2.68
C ALA A 35 -16.35 11.12 1.53
N ALA A 36 -15.02 11.14 1.76
CA ALA A 36 -14.03 11.40 0.72
C ALA A 36 -14.07 10.35 -0.39
N ILE A 37 -14.14 9.06 -0.03
CA ILE A 37 -14.25 7.96 -0.99
C ILE A 37 -15.58 8.01 -1.74
N SER A 38 -16.68 8.34 -1.05
CA SER A 38 -17.99 8.53 -1.69
C SER A 38 -17.96 9.69 -2.69
N ALA A 39 -17.34 10.82 -2.36
CA ALA A 39 -17.15 11.95 -3.27
C ALA A 39 -16.33 11.56 -4.51
N ALA A 40 -15.24 10.82 -4.32
CA ALA A 40 -14.44 10.29 -5.42
C ALA A 40 -15.28 9.39 -6.35
N ASN A 41 -16.09 8.49 -5.78
CA ASN A 41 -16.96 7.59 -6.55
C ASN A 41 -18.04 8.32 -7.35
N ASN A 42 -18.59 9.40 -6.79
CA ASN A 42 -19.73 10.13 -7.37
C ASN A 42 -19.31 11.32 -8.24
N ARG A 43 -18.01 11.62 -8.38
CA ARG A 43 -17.57 12.74 -9.20
C ARG A 43 -17.97 12.55 -10.67
N PRO A 44 -18.35 13.64 -11.37
CA PRO A 44 -18.88 13.55 -12.73
C PRO A 44 -17.81 13.13 -13.76
N ASP A 45 -16.58 13.62 -13.65
CA ASP A 45 -15.49 13.33 -14.57
C ASP A 45 -14.45 12.41 -13.94
N LYS A 46 -14.52 11.12 -14.25
CA LYS A 46 -13.61 10.09 -13.75
C LYS A 46 -12.30 9.98 -14.56
N SER A 47 -12.18 10.69 -15.66
CA SER A 47 -10.92 10.76 -16.42
C SER A 47 -9.88 11.64 -15.74
N LYS A 48 -10.30 12.62 -14.96
CA LYS A 48 -9.44 13.48 -14.16
C LYS A 48 -9.09 12.83 -12.83
N ARG A 49 -7.86 13.07 -12.38
CA ARG A 49 -7.41 12.59 -11.08
C ARG A 49 -8.10 13.33 -9.95
N TYR A 50 -8.64 12.59 -9.01
CA TYR A 50 -9.23 13.09 -7.76
C TYR A 50 -8.25 12.84 -6.62
N ARG A 51 -7.87 13.89 -5.89
CA ARG A 51 -6.83 13.83 -4.87
C ARG A 51 -7.41 14.08 -3.49
N ILE A 52 -7.32 13.07 -2.64
CA ILE A 52 -7.74 13.10 -1.25
C ILE A 52 -6.49 13.26 -0.39
N PHE A 53 -6.48 14.25 0.49
CA PHE A 53 -5.47 14.37 1.54
C PHE A 53 -6.07 13.99 2.89
N VAL A 54 -5.36 13.15 3.65
CA VAL A 54 -5.79 12.70 4.97
C VAL A 54 -4.79 13.22 6.00
N LYS A 55 -5.22 14.17 6.83
CA LYS A 55 -4.37 14.76 7.89
C LYS A 55 -3.97 13.71 8.92
N SER A 56 -2.88 13.97 9.61
CA SER A 56 -2.39 13.16 10.72
C SER A 56 -3.45 12.96 11.79
N SER A 57 -3.89 11.73 11.97
CA SER A 57 -4.81 11.24 13.01
C SER A 57 -5.06 9.76 12.86
N MET A 58 -5.74 9.16 13.85
CA MET A 58 -6.37 7.84 13.73
C MET A 58 -7.85 7.99 13.42
N TYR A 59 -8.27 7.48 12.28
CA TYR A 59 -9.65 7.50 11.79
C TYR A 59 -10.26 6.12 11.92
N ARG A 60 -11.26 5.97 12.79
CA ARG A 60 -11.97 4.71 13.02
C ARG A 60 -13.24 4.66 12.20
N ILE A 61 -13.35 3.65 11.33
CA ILE A 61 -14.55 3.34 10.57
C ILE A 61 -15.37 2.36 11.41
N LYS A 62 -16.41 2.86 12.05
CA LYS A 62 -17.39 2.04 12.76
C LYS A 62 -18.45 1.57 11.78
N GLY A 63 -19.06 0.40 12.03
CA GLY A 63 -19.98 -0.34 11.17
C GLY A 63 -21.23 0.36 10.60
N GLU A 64 -21.17 1.65 10.35
CA GLU A 64 -22.16 2.43 9.58
C GLU A 64 -22.08 2.08 8.07
N GLY A 65 -21.37 1.00 7.77
CA GLY A 65 -21.07 0.57 6.42
C GLY A 65 -22.27 -0.03 5.70
N ASN A 66 -22.08 -0.20 4.42
CA ASN A 66 -23.07 -0.78 3.52
C ASN A 66 -23.51 -2.18 3.99
N PRO A 67 -24.82 -2.46 4.02
CA PRO A 67 -25.29 -3.80 4.31
C PRO A 67 -24.77 -4.76 3.22
N ILE A 68 -24.16 -5.84 3.65
CA ILE A 68 -23.70 -6.91 2.76
C ILE A 68 -24.27 -8.25 3.21
N THR A 69 -24.50 -9.15 2.27
CA THR A 69 -24.95 -10.50 2.57
C THR A 69 -23.74 -11.44 2.56
N ILE A 70 -23.52 -12.12 3.68
CA ILE A 70 -22.51 -13.17 3.82
C ILE A 70 -23.19 -14.52 4.01
N THR A 71 -22.45 -15.61 3.79
CA THR A 71 -22.89 -16.95 4.14
C THR A 71 -22.08 -17.41 5.35
N GLU A 72 -22.75 -17.61 6.47
CA GLU A 72 -22.17 -18.10 7.70
C GLU A 72 -22.90 -19.37 8.13
N ASN A 73 -22.16 -20.46 8.37
CA ASN A 73 -22.73 -21.77 8.73
C ASN A 73 -23.86 -22.26 7.78
N GLY A 74 -23.71 -21.98 6.46
CA GLY A 74 -24.69 -22.33 5.44
C GLY A 74 -25.94 -21.45 5.38
N LYS A 75 -26.01 -20.39 6.21
CA LYS A 75 -27.12 -19.44 6.22
C LYS A 75 -26.71 -18.12 5.63
N GLN A 76 -27.62 -17.48 4.89
CA GLN A 76 -27.46 -16.11 4.42
C GLN A 76 -27.71 -15.14 5.60
N LEU A 77 -26.77 -14.26 5.86
CA LEU A 77 -26.84 -13.25 6.91
C LEU A 77 -26.53 -11.88 6.31
N THR A 78 -27.43 -10.91 6.48
CA THR A 78 -27.15 -9.51 6.12
C THR A 78 -26.51 -8.83 7.32
N ILE A 79 -25.30 -8.31 7.12
CA ILE A 79 -24.50 -7.65 8.15
C ILE A 79 -24.16 -6.22 7.74
N SER A 80 -23.91 -5.36 8.70
CA SER A 80 -23.28 -4.06 8.46
C SER A 80 -21.76 -4.26 8.42
N SER A 81 -21.16 -3.96 7.28
CA SER A 81 -19.71 -4.07 7.09
C SER A 81 -19.03 -2.71 7.17
N PRO A 82 -17.88 -2.59 7.85
CA PRO A 82 -17.11 -1.35 7.88
C PRO A 82 -16.29 -1.11 6.61
N MET A 83 -16.54 -1.86 5.54
CA MET A 83 -15.78 -1.71 4.29
C MET A 83 -16.02 -0.35 3.63
N THR A 84 -14.92 0.30 3.26
CA THR A 84 -14.96 1.46 2.38
C THR A 84 -14.60 1.02 0.96
N ILE A 85 -15.50 1.25 -0.01
CA ILE A 85 -15.34 0.74 -1.38
C ILE A 85 -15.07 1.89 -2.34
N LEU A 86 -13.90 1.91 -2.96
CA LEU A 86 -13.52 2.80 -4.05
C LEU A 86 -13.75 2.10 -5.39
N THR A 87 -14.58 2.71 -6.25
CA THR A 87 -14.85 2.21 -7.60
C THR A 87 -14.37 3.15 -8.70
N ALA A 88 -14.01 4.37 -8.34
CA ALA A 88 -13.61 5.39 -9.29
C ALA A 88 -12.11 5.27 -9.63
N PRO A 89 -11.75 5.16 -10.93
CA PRO A 89 -10.35 5.20 -11.36
C PRO A 89 -9.71 6.57 -11.10
N ASN A 90 -8.39 6.69 -11.30
CA ASN A 90 -7.66 7.94 -11.16
C ASN A 90 -7.89 8.64 -9.82
N THR A 91 -7.84 7.90 -8.72
CA THR A 91 -8.00 8.44 -7.36
C THR A 91 -6.67 8.35 -6.61
N SER A 92 -6.30 9.43 -5.94
CA SER A 92 -5.15 9.46 -5.03
C SER A 92 -5.61 9.64 -3.58
N ILE A 93 -4.97 8.94 -2.66
CA ILE A 93 -5.19 9.03 -1.21
C ILE A 93 -3.83 9.21 -0.57
N CYS A 94 -3.55 10.39 -0.02
CA CYS A 94 -2.24 10.71 0.52
C CYS A 94 -2.36 11.18 1.97
N GLY A 95 -1.54 10.62 2.85
CA GLY A 95 -1.46 10.98 4.26
C GLY A 95 -0.23 11.80 4.62
N GLU A 96 0.07 11.85 5.91
CA GLU A 96 1.24 12.55 6.47
C GLU A 96 2.34 11.58 6.97
N GLY A 97 2.22 10.29 6.66
CA GLY A 97 3.16 9.23 7.02
C GLY A 97 2.46 8.00 7.63
N MET A 98 3.02 6.81 7.43
CA MET A 98 2.45 5.53 7.89
C MET A 98 2.12 5.50 9.39
N LYS A 99 2.93 6.19 10.22
CA LYS A 99 2.73 6.23 11.68
C LYS A 99 1.80 7.35 12.14
N ASN A 100 1.55 8.33 11.28
CA ASN A 100 0.85 9.55 11.63
C ASN A 100 -0.60 9.55 11.13
N THR A 101 -0.86 8.89 10.01
CA THR A 101 -2.19 8.82 9.40
C THR A 101 -2.63 7.36 9.37
N GLN A 102 -3.59 7.02 10.21
CA GLN A 102 -4.06 5.63 10.35
C GLN A 102 -5.56 5.56 10.08
N ILE A 103 -5.97 4.60 9.26
CA ILE A 103 -7.38 4.32 8.97
C ILE A 103 -7.67 2.90 9.44
N GLU A 104 -8.43 2.80 10.51
CA GLU A 104 -8.79 1.55 11.17
C GLU A 104 -10.25 1.19 10.90
N SER A 105 -10.50 -0.03 10.45
CA SER A 105 -11.82 -0.63 10.47
C SER A 105 -11.91 -1.71 11.56
N MET A 106 -13.09 -1.88 12.16
CA MET A 106 -13.34 -2.87 13.21
C MET A 106 -14.49 -3.80 12.76
N PRO A 107 -14.21 -4.77 11.87
CA PRO A 107 -15.24 -5.70 11.42
C PRO A 107 -15.70 -6.63 12.55
N MET A 108 -17.00 -6.93 12.58
CA MET A 108 -17.62 -7.83 13.57
C MET A 108 -17.67 -9.30 13.09
N HIS A 109 -17.48 -9.53 11.79
CA HIS A 109 -17.44 -10.84 11.16
C HIS A 109 -16.16 -11.03 10.40
N GLU A 110 -15.59 -12.23 10.42
CA GLU A 110 -14.38 -12.54 9.65
C GLU A 110 -14.70 -12.89 8.19
N GLY A 111 -13.76 -12.69 7.29
CA GLY A 111 -13.85 -13.10 5.90
C GLY A 111 -13.39 -12.06 4.89
N ILE A 112 -12.96 -12.53 3.72
CA ILE A 112 -12.40 -11.69 2.66
C ILE A 112 -13.42 -10.67 2.16
N ASN A 113 -14.69 -11.03 2.11
CA ASN A 113 -15.73 -10.23 1.46
C ASN A 113 -16.39 -9.18 2.38
N CYS A 114 -15.99 -9.10 3.66
CA CYS A 114 -16.68 -8.27 4.63
C CYS A 114 -15.78 -7.46 5.56
N THR A 115 -14.46 -7.56 5.45
CA THR A 115 -13.54 -7.01 6.44
C THR A 115 -12.60 -5.94 5.91
N SER A 116 -12.62 -5.65 4.60
CA SER A 116 -11.65 -4.74 3.99
C SER A 116 -11.78 -3.31 4.53
N THR A 117 -10.71 -2.78 5.09
CA THR A 117 -10.67 -1.36 5.45
C THR A 117 -10.84 -0.49 4.21
N LEU A 118 -10.14 -0.83 3.14
CA LEU A 118 -10.34 -0.25 1.82
C LEU A 118 -10.44 -1.36 0.76
N PHE A 119 -11.47 -1.30 -0.05
CA PHE A 119 -11.68 -2.20 -1.18
C PHE A 119 -11.66 -1.40 -2.49
N LEU A 120 -10.67 -1.65 -3.33
CA LEU A 120 -10.52 -1.09 -4.67
C LEU A 120 -11.22 -2.05 -5.66
N LYS A 121 -12.35 -1.64 -6.23
CA LYS A 121 -13.14 -2.46 -7.14
C LYS A 121 -13.23 -1.79 -8.51
N GLY A 122 -12.42 -2.23 -9.46
CA GLY A 122 -12.30 -1.60 -10.77
C GLY A 122 -11.72 -0.18 -10.71
N ALA A 123 -11.04 0.18 -9.62
CA ALA A 123 -10.45 1.49 -9.38
C ALA A 123 -9.04 1.56 -9.99
N ASP A 124 -8.97 1.61 -11.31
CA ASP A 124 -7.71 1.71 -12.06
C ASP A 124 -6.93 2.98 -11.72
N SER A 125 -5.60 2.90 -11.80
CA SER A 125 -4.70 4.04 -11.55
C SER A 125 -4.88 4.71 -10.19
N THR A 126 -5.22 3.91 -9.17
CA THR A 126 -5.24 4.38 -7.77
C THR A 126 -3.82 4.58 -7.26
N TYR A 127 -3.61 5.69 -6.56
CA TYR A 127 -2.36 6.01 -5.88
C TYR A 127 -2.60 6.16 -4.38
N ILE A 128 -1.84 5.45 -3.55
CA ILE A 128 -1.93 5.56 -2.09
C ILE A 128 -0.55 5.80 -1.52
N GLN A 129 -0.40 6.82 -0.68
CA GLN A 129 0.89 7.14 -0.07
C GLN A 129 0.75 7.64 1.37
N ASP A 130 1.76 7.33 2.20
CA ASP A 130 1.99 7.94 3.53
C ASP A 130 0.85 7.71 4.52
N LEU A 131 0.28 6.50 4.61
CA LEU A 131 -0.75 6.16 5.60
C LEU A 131 -0.70 4.68 6.00
N GLU A 132 -1.46 4.31 7.03
CA GLU A 132 -1.71 2.93 7.42
C GLU A 132 -3.18 2.56 7.21
N LEU A 133 -3.44 1.38 6.64
CA LEU A 133 -4.73 0.73 6.62
C LEU A 133 -4.69 -0.46 7.57
N TRP A 134 -5.58 -0.47 8.55
CA TRP A 134 -5.66 -1.52 9.55
C TRP A 134 -7.07 -2.12 9.60
N SER A 135 -7.16 -3.44 9.35
CA SER A 135 -8.38 -4.21 9.63
C SER A 135 -8.22 -4.90 10.97
N ASN A 136 -8.78 -4.28 12.01
CA ASN A 136 -8.68 -4.70 13.40
C ASN A 136 -9.90 -5.57 13.78
N TYR A 137 -9.88 -6.82 13.33
CA TYR A 137 -10.91 -7.80 13.73
C TYR A 137 -10.52 -8.40 15.08
N ARG A 138 -11.29 -8.06 16.13
CA ARG A 138 -11.05 -8.48 17.52
C ARG A 138 -9.62 -8.31 17.99
N ASP A 139 -9.41 -7.33 18.81
CA ASP A 139 -8.12 -6.95 19.40
C ASP A 139 -7.68 -7.95 20.50
N ASP A 140 -7.91 -9.25 20.33
CA ASP A 140 -7.47 -10.27 21.25
C ASP A 140 -6.54 -11.30 20.60
N MET A 141 -5.65 -11.90 21.38
CA MET A 141 -4.70 -12.92 20.93
C MET A 141 -5.36 -14.16 20.34
N SER A 142 -6.66 -14.39 20.62
CA SER A 142 -7.44 -15.50 20.04
C SER A 142 -7.69 -15.30 18.55
N ALA A 143 -7.57 -14.06 18.06
CA ALA A 143 -7.85 -13.67 16.70
C ALA A 143 -6.64 -13.77 15.73
N VAL A 144 -5.47 -14.25 16.16
CA VAL A 144 -4.23 -14.33 15.34
C VAL A 144 -4.39 -15.16 14.05
N THR A 145 -5.45 -15.92 13.91
CA THR A 145 -5.79 -16.68 12.70
C THR A 145 -7.05 -16.14 12.01
N SER A 146 -7.62 -15.03 12.47
CA SER A 146 -8.82 -14.45 11.88
C SER A 146 -8.58 -13.90 10.49
N LYS A 147 -9.58 -14.11 9.63
CA LYS A 147 -9.56 -13.66 8.23
C LYS A 147 -10.06 -12.23 8.15
N ALA A 148 -9.12 -11.28 8.06
CA ALA A 148 -9.45 -9.88 7.94
C ALA A 148 -8.50 -9.18 6.96
N VAL A 149 -9.03 -8.30 6.12
CA VAL A 149 -8.33 -7.67 5.00
C VAL A 149 -8.15 -6.18 5.28
N ALA A 150 -6.92 -5.68 5.25
CA ALA A 150 -6.66 -4.25 5.31
C ALA A 150 -6.92 -3.59 3.94
N LEU A 151 -6.35 -4.16 2.89
CA LEU A 151 -6.53 -3.69 1.52
C LEU A 151 -6.96 -4.85 0.62
N ASN A 152 -8.05 -4.65 -0.12
CA ASN A 152 -8.55 -5.58 -1.13
C ASN A 152 -8.54 -4.90 -2.49
N GLU A 153 -8.10 -5.61 -3.52
CA GLU A 153 -8.17 -5.15 -4.91
C GLU A 153 -8.93 -6.17 -5.75
N LYS A 154 -9.72 -5.68 -6.71
CA LYS A 154 -10.40 -6.53 -7.68
C LYS A 154 -10.52 -5.83 -9.03
N ASN A 155 -9.96 -6.43 -10.07
CA ASN A 155 -9.99 -5.92 -11.45
C ASN A 155 -9.44 -4.48 -11.57
N CYS A 156 -8.32 -4.19 -10.89
CA CYS A 156 -7.66 -2.89 -10.92
C CYS A 156 -6.37 -2.96 -11.75
N ARG A 157 -6.05 -1.92 -12.51
CA ARG A 157 -4.85 -1.85 -13.34
C ARG A 157 -4.05 -0.59 -13.03
N GLY A 158 -2.74 -0.75 -12.92
CA GLY A 158 -1.83 0.38 -12.78
C GLY A 158 -1.92 1.09 -11.44
N ASN A 159 -2.21 0.36 -10.34
CA ASN A 159 -2.21 0.92 -8.99
C ASN A 159 -0.78 1.04 -8.45
N ILE A 160 -0.52 2.13 -7.75
CA ILE A 160 0.77 2.43 -7.12
C ILE A 160 0.54 2.70 -5.64
N PHE A 161 1.24 1.97 -4.78
CA PHE A 161 1.25 2.19 -3.33
C PHE A 161 2.68 2.49 -2.89
N LYS A 162 2.84 3.59 -2.18
CA LYS A 162 4.15 4.05 -1.69
C LYS A 162 4.09 4.37 -0.22
N ASN A 163 5.07 3.90 0.55
CA ASN A 163 5.13 4.17 1.99
C ASN A 163 3.77 3.92 2.68
N LEU A 164 3.15 2.78 2.37
CA LEU A 164 1.85 2.35 2.87
C LEU A 164 2.05 1.20 3.87
N SER A 165 1.46 1.31 5.05
CA SER A 165 1.40 0.21 6.01
C SER A 165 0.06 -0.53 5.90
N LEU A 166 0.11 -1.85 5.76
CA LEU A 166 -1.05 -2.73 5.76
C LEU A 166 -0.97 -3.67 6.97
N MET A 167 -1.97 -3.64 7.84
CA MET A 167 -1.97 -4.44 9.06
C MET A 167 -3.26 -5.22 9.23
N SER A 168 -3.12 -6.52 9.46
CA SER A 168 -4.15 -7.45 9.93
C SER A 168 -3.49 -8.76 10.37
N ASN A 169 -4.24 -9.87 10.35
CA ASN A 169 -3.75 -11.20 10.67
C ASN A 169 -3.66 -12.08 9.42
N GLN A 170 -4.70 -12.84 9.09
CA GLN A 170 -4.77 -13.63 7.87
C GLN A 170 -5.39 -12.78 6.75
N TYR A 171 -4.80 -12.81 5.54
CA TYR A 171 -5.26 -12.12 4.33
C TYR A 171 -5.10 -10.58 4.36
N THR A 172 -4.14 -10.04 5.08
CA THR A 172 -3.92 -8.59 5.23
C THR A 172 -4.02 -7.82 3.92
N TYR A 173 -3.33 -8.29 2.87
CA TYR A 173 -3.42 -7.76 1.52
C TYR A 173 -3.99 -8.83 0.58
N TYR A 174 -5.22 -8.62 0.16
CA TYR A 174 -5.87 -9.46 -0.84
C TYR A 174 -5.68 -8.84 -2.22
N THR A 175 -4.80 -9.45 -3.01
CA THR A 175 -4.40 -8.94 -4.31
C THR A 175 -5.40 -9.32 -5.40
N ASN A 176 -5.23 -8.81 -6.53
CA ASN A 176 -6.12 -8.47 -7.58
C ASN A 176 -6.06 -9.45 -8.76
N ASP A 177 -7.07 -10.28 -8.91
CA ASP A 177 -7.23 -11.11 -10.10
C ASP A 177 -7.32 -10.22 -11.36
N GLY A 178 -6.46 -10.49 -12.35
CA GLY A 178 -6.44 -9.76 -13.61
C GLY A 178 -5.76 -8.39 -13.57
N GLY A 179 -5.24 -7.96 -12.42
CA GLY A 179 -4.67 -6.63 -12.21
C GLY A 179 -3.15 -6.52 -12.26
N THR A 180 -2.69 -5.28 -12.14
CA THR A 180 -1.27 -4.94 -12.00
C THR A 180 -1.11 -3.90 -10.92
N THR A 181 -0.22 -4.15 -9.94
CA THR A 181 0.04 -3.24 -8.83
C THR A 181 1.52 -3.18 -8.52
N TYR A 182 2.00 -1.99 -8.23
CA TYR A 182 3.35 -1.72 -7.78
C TYR A 182 3.33 -1.15 -6.36
N LEU A 183 4.11 -1.76 -5.48
CA LEU A 183 4.31 -1.30 -4.10
C LEU A 183 5.76 -0.89 -3.92
N GLU A 184 6.00 0.25 -3.32
CA GLU A 184 7.34 0.77 -3.02
C GLU A 184 7.43 1.24 -1.56
N ASP A 185 8.46 0.79 -0.86
CA ASP A 185 8.73 1.16 0.54
C ASP A 185 7.51 0.93 1.47
N CYS A 186 6.67 -0.07 1.15
CA CYS A 186 5.49 -0.42 1.93
C CYS A 186 5.81 -1.43 3.02
N THR A 187 5.02 -1.44 4.10
CA THR A 187 5.10 -2.45 5.17
C THR A 187 3.84 -3.30 5.17
N ILE A 188 3.97 -4.63 5.07
CA ILE A 188 2.83 -5.55 5.14
C ILE A 188 3.02 -6.48 6.34
N LYS A 189 2.05 -6.46 7.28
CA LYS A 189 2.10 -7.17 8.56
C LYS A 189 1.00 -8.22 8.65
N GLY A 190 1.36 -9.45 8.99
CA GLY A 190 0.34 -10.51 9.10
C GLY A 190 0.87 -11.83 9.63
N THR A 191 0.03 -12.87 9.56
CA THR A 191 0.32 -14.20 10.11
C THR A 191 0.25 -15.31 9.06
N MET A 192 -0.88 -15.49 8.38
CA MET A 192 -1.10 -16.61 7.46
C MET A 192 -1.64 -16.09 6.13
N ASP A 193 -0.99 -16.47 5.01
CA ASP A 193 -1.41 -16.07 3.67
C ASP A 193 -1.69 -14.57 3.60
N PHE A 194 -0.91 -13.78 4.33
CA PHE A 194 -1.27 -12.38 4.54
C PHE A 194 -1.02 -11.50 3.31
N ILE A 195 -0.38 -12.07 2.26
CA ILE A 195 -0.36 -11.54 0.89
C ILE A 195 -0.94 -12.64 -0.01
N CYS A 196 -2.18 -12.49 -0.45
CA CYS A 196 -2.85 -13.55 -1.21
C CYS A 196 -3.74 -13.01 -2.33
N GLY A 197 -4.00 -13.83 -3.35
CA GLY A 197 -4.80 -13.46 -4.52
C GLY A 197 -4.02 -13.54 -5.83
N GLY A 198 -4.57 -12.97 -6.90
CA GLY A 198 -4.01 -13.02 -8.26
C GLY A 198 -3.25 -11.76 -8.68
N GLY A 199 -3.09 -11.61 -10.00
CA GLY A 199 -2.46 -10.47 -10.63
C GLY A 199 -0.95 -10.55 -10.76
N THR A 200 -0.37 -9.49 -11.34
CA THR A 200 1.07 -9.24 -11.35
C THR A 200 1.36 -8.11 -10.34
N ILE A 201 1.97 -8.47 -9.23
CA ILE A 201 2.22 -7.57 -8.10
C ILE A 201 3.72 -7.48 -7.87
N TYR A 202 4.25 -6.26 -7.93
CA TYR A 202 5.67 -6.00 -7.74
C TYR A 202 5.89 -5.25 -6.42
N PHE A 203 6.56 -5.91 -5.49
CA PHE A 203 6.96 -5.36 -4.19
C PHE A 203 8.41 -4.91 -4.30
N ASN A 204 8.65 -3.62 -4.23
CA ASN A 204 9.99 -3.02 -4.32
C ASN A 204 10.41 -2.42 -2.97
N ARG A 205 11.49 -2.90 -2.38
CA ARG A 205 12.01 -2.46 -1.08
C ARG A 205 10.94 -2.48 0.04
N CYS A 206 10.01 -3.44 -0.02
CA CYS A 206 8.96 -3.55 0.97
C CYS A 206 9.43 -4.31 2.22
N GLU A 207 8.86 -3.94 3.36
CA GLU A 207 9.02 -4.63 4.63
C GLU A 207 7.90 -5.64 4.85
N ILE A 208 8.25 -6.89 5.13
CA ILE A 208 7.33 -8.00 5.38
C ILE A 208 7.46 -8.39 6.86
N GLU A 209 6.49 -8.00 7.67
CA GLU A 209 6.52 -8.19 9.12
C GLU A 209 5.73 -9.43 9.52
N LEU A 210 6.43 -10.40 10.08
CA LEU A 210 5.89 -11.64 10.63
C LEU A 210 5.36 -11.39 12.04
N ARG A 211 4.04 -11.34 12.20
CA ARG A 211 3.41 -11.15 13.49
C ARG A 211 3.42 -12.45 14.32
N GLU A 212 3.35 -12.33 15.63
CA GLU A 212 3.19 -13.45 16.55
C GLU A 212 1.96 -14.29 16.20
N ARG A 213 2.09 -15.63 16.29
CA ARG A 213 1.04 -16.59 15.93
C ARG A 213 0.95 -17.75 16.93
N GLY A 214 1.11 -17.51 18.23
CA GLY A 214 1.06 -18.57 19.24
C GLY A 214 2.13 -19.66 19.03
N GLY A 215 3.34 -19.28 18.58
CA GLY A 215 4.45 -20.19 18.30
C GLY A 215 4.34 -21.03 17.02
N LYS A 216 3.26 -20.86 16.24
CA LYS A 216 3.10 -21.52 14.92
C LYS A 216 3.78 -20.72 13.81
N GLY A 217 4.32 -21.41 12.79
CA GLY A 217 4.93 -20.77 11.63
C GLY A 217 3.93 -19.99 10.79
N ASN A 218 4.34 -18.82 10.34
CA ASN A 218 3.58 -17.97 9.43
C ASN A 218 3.72 -18.45 7.98
N VAL A 219 2.85 -17.96 7.10
CA VAL A 219 3.00 -18.11 5.64
C VAL A 219 2.85 -16.73 5.02
N ILE A 220 3.88 -16.25 4.31
CA ILE A 220 3.87 -14.92 3.73
C ILE A 220 2.84 -14.83 2.62
N CYS A 221 2.99 -15.61 1.55
CA CYS A 221 2.12 -15.44 0.39
C CYS A 221 1.37 -16.71 -0.04
N ALA A 222 0.19 -16.50 -0.61
CA ALA A 222 -0.64 -17.53 -1.24
C ALA A 222 -1.14 -17.04 -2.60
N PRO A 223 -0.31 -17.03 -3.65
CA PRO A 223 -0.69 -16.54 -4.96
C PRO A 223 -1.72 -17.43 -5.66
N THR A 224 -2.60 -16.79 -6.45
CA THR A 224 -3.54 -17.44 -7.38
C THR A 224 -3.29 -16.96 -8.81
N THR A 225 -2.05 -16.76 -9.19
CA THR A 225 -1.68 -16.19 -10.49
C THR A 225 -2.39 -16.89 -11.64
N GLU A 226 -3.03 -16.14 -12.50
CA GLU A 226 -3.77 -16.66 -13.66
C GLU A 226 -2.79 -17.33 -14.66
N ALA A 227 -3.25 -18.41 -15.29
CA ALA A 227 -2.39 -19.26 -16.13
C ALA A 227 -1.76 -18.52 -17.33
N ASN A 228 -2.44 -17.50 -17.85
CA ASN A 228 -2.00 -16.67 -18.98
C ASN A 228 -1.03 -15.53 -18.60
N ARG A 229 -0.72 -15.34 -17.31
CA ARG A 229 0.22 -14.31 -16.87
C ARG A 229 1.66 -14.84 -16.85
N ALA A 230 2.57 -14.03 -17.35
CA ALA A 230 4.01 -14.32 -17.29
C ALA A 230 4.55 -14.17 -15.86
N TYR A 231 4.05 -13.18 -15.13
CA TYR A 231 4.49 -12.81 -13.78
C TYR A 231 3.36 -12.91 -12.77
N GLY A 232 3.70 -13.30 -11.53
CA GLY A 232 2.82 -13.26 -10.36
C GLY A 232 3.33 -12.25 -9.35
N TYR A 233 3.71 -12.74 -8.15
CA TYR A 233 4.34 -11.91 -7.13
C TYR A 233 5.85 -11.83 -7.35
N VAL A 234 6.37 -10.61 -7.35
CA VAL A 234 7.80 -10.32 -7.43
C VAL A 234 8.17 -9.48 -6.20
N PHE A 235 8.95 -10.07 -5.29
CA PHE A 235 9.51 -9.37 -4.13
C PHE A 235 10.96 -9.01 -4.48
N ASN A 236 11.21 -7.72 -4.69
CA ASN A 236 12.53 -7.21 -5.07
C ASN A 236 13.13 -6.36 -3.94
N SER A 237 14.33 -6.71 -3.48
CA SER A 237 15.05 -5.99 -2.42
C SER A 237 14.21 -5.79 -1.16
N CYS A 238 13.32 -6.74 -0.84
CA CYS A 238 12.46 -6.69 0.31
C CYS A 238 13.21 -7.12 1.58
N ARG A 239 12.62 -6.83 2.75
CA ARG A 239 13.13 -7.23 4.06
C ARG A 239 12.06 -8.02 4.80
N ILE A 240 12.41 -9.21 5.31
CA ILE A 240 11.54 -10.06 6.13
C ILE A 240 12.06 -10.03 7.57
N TYR A 241 11.20 -9.64 8.51
CA TYR A 241 11.53 -9.55 9.94
C TYR A 241 10.27 -9.77 10.79
N GLY A 242 10.38 -9.72 12.10
CA GLY A 242 9.23 -9.75 13.00
C GLY A 242 9.45 -10.58 14.28
N ASP A 243 8.47 -11.37 14.67
CA ASP A 243 8.51 -12.19 15.89
C ASP A 243 9.60 -13.25 15.78
N LYS A 244 10.53 -13.22 16.72
CA LYS A 244 11.68 -14.16 16.80
C LYS A 244 11.26 -15.63 16.88
N GLN A 245 10.04 -15.95 17.31
CA GLN A 245 9.53 -17.32 17.32
C GLN A 245 9.28 -17.86 15.90
N GLN A 246 9.36 -17.02 14.89
CA GLN A 246 9.23 -17.40 13.48
C GLN A 246 10.52 -17.94 12.87
N GLU A 247 11.67 -17.78 13.54
CA GLU A 247 12.94 -18.33 13.07
C GLU A 247 12.84 -19.82 12.76
N GLY A 248 13.17 -20.22 11.53
CA GLY A 248 13.12 -21.59 11.06
C GLY A 248 11.71 -22.19 10.91
N LYS A 249 10.65 -21.40 11.04
CA LYS A 249 9.27 -21.92 11.05
C LYS A 249 8.35 -21.34 9.97
N TYR A 250 8.57 -20.09 9.57
CA TYR A 250 7.70 -19.49 8.56
C TYR A 250 8.01 -20.01 7.15
N MET A 251 7.01 -19.93 6.28
CA MET A 251 7.13 -20.28 4.86
C MET A 251 7.07 -19.01 4.01
N LEU A 252 7.86 -18.93 2.95
CA LEU A 252 7.78 -17.87 1.95
C LEU A 252 6.43 -17.87 1.25
N GLY A 253 5.87 -19.06 1.01
CA GLY A 253 4.54 -19.14 0.43
C GLY A 253 4.01 -20.55 0.21
N ARG A 254 2.78 -20.60 -0.30
CA ARG A 254 2.10 -21.84 -0.72
C ARG A 254 1.18 -21.60 -1.91
N PRO A 255 0.99 -22.60 -2.81
CA PRO A 255 0.17 -22.41 -4.00
C PRO A 255 -1.31 -22.53 -3.68
N TRP A 256 -2.09 -21.48 -3.95
CA TRP A 256 -3.52 -21.52 -3.61
C TRP A 256 -4.40 -22.03 -4.76
N LYS A 257 -4.35 -21.41 -5.93
CA LYS A 257 -5.16 -21.76 -7.11
C LYS A 257 -4.45 -21.39 -8.41
N ASN A 258 -4.95 -21.88 -9.53
CA ASN A 258 -4.52 -21.57 -10.90
C ASN A 258 -3.06 -21.97 -11.17
N ALA A 259 -2.20 -21.01 -11.53
CA ALA A 259 -0.79 -21.22 -11.85
C ALA A 259 0.13 -20.35 -10.98
N PRO A 260 0.19 -20.59 -9.65
CA PRO A 260 0.86 -19.72 -8.68
C PRO A 260 2.31 -19.43 -9.03
N ARG A 261 2.69 -18.14 -8.96
CA ARG A 261 4.06 -17.68 -9.17
C ARG A 261 4.45 -16.70 -8.07
N ALA A 262 5.61 -16.93 -7.46
CA ALA A 262 6.24 -15.99 -6.53
C ALA A 262 7.76 -16.10 -6.67
N VAL A 263 8.45 -14.98 -6.70
CA VAL A 263 9.91 -14.88 -6.67
C VAL A 263 10.36 -13.87 -5.64
N PHE A 264 11.41 -14.21 -4.89
CA PHE A 264 12.08 -13.34 -3.96
C PHE A 264 13.48 -13.04 -4.49
N LEU A 265 13.76 -11.77 -4.78
CA LEU A 265 15.01 -11.30 -5.38
C LEU A 265 15.72 -10.39 -4.37
N SER A 266 16.99 -10.68 -4.08
CA SER A 266 17.83 -9.87 -3.19
C SER A 266 17.13 -9.48 -1.88
N THR A 267 16.39 -10.44 -1.30
CA THR A 267 15.57 -10.21 -0.10
C THR A 267 16.40 -10.45 1.15
N LEU A 268 16.44 -9.47 2.07
CA LEU A 268 17.05 -9.62 3.39
C LEU A 268 16.08 -10.36 4.33
N MET A 269 16.48 -11.54 4.79
CA MET A 269 15.74 -12.37 5.73
C MET A 269 16.41 -12.27 7.11
N GLU A 270 15.96 -11.33 7.96
CA GLU A 270 16.48 -11.20 9.34
C GLU A 270 16.18 -12.43 10.19
N LEU A 271 15.10 -13.13 9.85
CA LEU A 271 14.74 -14.45 10.33
C LEU A 271 14.75 -15.39 9.12
N LEU A 272 15.40 -16.54 9.26
CA LEU A 272 15.39 -17.53 8.17
C LEU A 272 14.06 -18.29 8.14
N PRO A 273 13.52 -18.62 6.95
CA PRO A 273 12.35 -19.48 6.83
C PRO A 273 12.67 -20.93 7.22
N ASP A 274 11.63 -21.77 7.33
CA ASP A 274 11.81 -23.23 7.28
C ASP A 274 12.67 -23.61 6.07
N SER A 275 13.51 -24.62 6.24
CA SER A 275 14.48 -25.02 5.20
C SER A 275 13.81 -25.35 3.85
N LEU A 276 12.58 -25.87 3.88
CA LEU A 276 11.78 -26.10 2.67
C LEU A 276 11.32 -24.82 1.99
N GLY A 277 11.22 -23.70 2.70
CA GLY A 277 10.80 -22.38 2.20
C GLY A 277 9.37 -22.30 1.67
N TRP A 278 8.84 -23.37 1.12
CA TRP A 278 7.53 -23.44 0.48
C TRP A 278 6.72 -24.62 1.03
N THR A 279 5.40 -24.45 1.17
CA THR A 279 4.53 -25.53 1.63
C THR A 279 3.41 -25.83 0.63
N GLU A 280 2.65 -26.89 0.88
CA GLU A 280 1.56 -27.35 0.01
C GLU A 280 0.23 -26.72 0.41
N MET A 281 -0.69 -26.62 -0.55
CA MET A 281 -2.05 -26.18 -0.31
C MET A 281 -3.03 -26.83 -1.30
N GLN A 282 -3.96 -27.61 -0.78
CA GLN A 282 -5.14 -28.14 -1.49
C GLN A 282 -4.86 -28.81 -2.84
N GLY A 283 -3.69 -29.46 -3.00
CA GLY A 283 -3.33 -30.14 -4.24
C GLY A 283 -3.01 -29.23 -5.44
N THR A 284 -2.82 -27.93 -5.20
CA THR A 284 -2.39 -27.01 -6.24
C THR A 284 -0.89 -27.12 -6.46
N LEU A 285 -0.48 -27.19 -7.73
CA LEU A 285 0.92 -27.20 -8.12
C LEU A 285 1.39 -25.78 -8.46
N PRO A 286 2.51 -25.31 -7.89
CA PRO A 286 3.06 -24.00 -8.26
C PRO A 286 3.63 -24.01 -9.68
N ARG A 287 3.45 -22.93 -10.40
CA ARG A 287 4.09 -22.72 -11.70
C ARG A 287 5.52 -22.23 -11.55
N LEU A 288 5.79 -21.44 -10.51
CA LEU A 288 7.14 -20.96 -10.18
C LEU A 288 7.19 -20.49 -8.73
N PHE A 289 8.06 -21.07 -7.92
CA PHE A 289 8.41 -20.62 -6.58
C PHE A 289 9.94 -20.63 -6.48
N SER A 290 10.54 -19.43 -6.48
CA SER A 290 12.00 -19.30 -6.62
C SER A 290 12.54 -18.12 -5.81
N GLU A 291 13.85 -18.17 -5.59
CA GLU A 291 14.64 -17.12 -4.95
C GLU A 291 15.87 -16.78 -5.80
N TYR A 292 16.41 -15.59 -5.58
CA TYR A 292 17.69 -15.17 -6.12
C TYR A 292 18.36 -14.20 -5.14
N GLU A 293 19.61 -14.50 -4.75
CA GLU A 293 20.42 -13.67 -3.84
C GLU A 293 19.68 -13.24 -2.56
N SER A 294 18.84 -14.12 -1.97
CA SER A 294 18.32 -13.91 -0.64
C SER A 294 19.45 -13.91 0.39
N LEU A 295 19.44 -12.92 1.30
CA LEU A 295 20.47 -12.73 2.30
C LEU A 295 19.92 -13.04 3.71
N ASP A 296 20.77 -13.54 4.59
CA ASP A 296 20.49 -13.67 6.02
C ASP A 296 20.80 -12.37 6.80
N ASN A 297 20.65 -12.39 8.12
CA ASN A 297 20.90 -11.25 9.00
C ASN A 297 22.39 -10.85 9.10
N GLU A 298 23.31 -11.68 8.62
CA GLU A 298 24.74 -11.40 8.51
C GLU A 298 25.13 -10.94 7.09
N PHE A 299 24.13 -10.70 6.24
CA PHE A 299 24.29 -10.35 4.81
C PHE A 299 25.04 -11.42 4.00
N GLN A 300 24.94 -12.68 4.41
CA GLN A 300 25.43 -13.83 3.66
C GLN A 300 24.27 -14.43 2.86
N LEU A 301 24.61 -15.19 1.80
CA LEU A 301 23.58 -15.89 1.03
C LEU A 301 22.83 -16.89 1.93
N ALA A 302 21.51 -16.72 2.00
CA ALA A 302 20.64 -17.60 2.74
C ALA A 302 20.69 -19.03 2.19
N PRO A 303 20.61 -20.08 3.03
CA PRO A 303 20.66 -21.47 2.59
C PRO A 303 19.37 -21.83 1.81
N THR A 304 19.52 -22.13 0.53
CA THR A 304 18.38 -22.45 -0.37
C THR A 304 18.40 -23.88 -0.93
N ASN A 305 19.38 -24.68 -0.60
CA ASN A 305 19.62 -26.00 -1.16
C ASN A 305 18.55 -27.06 -0.82
N GLN A 306 17.74 -26.82 0.22
CA GLN A 306 16.66 -27.71 0.66
C GLN A 306 15.28 -27.24 0.22
N ARG A 307 15.17 -26.17 -0.57
CA ARG A 307 13.88 -25.62 -1.00
C ARG A 307 13.02 -26.66 -1.69
N ARG A 308 11.74 -26.69 -1.32
CA ARG A 308 10.77 -27.68 -1.81
C ARG A 308 10.65 -27.65 -3.33
N LYS A 309 10.85 -28.80 -3.96
CA LYS A 309 10.66 -29.05 -5.40
C LYS A 309 9.55 -30.06 -5.69
N GLN A 310 9.04 -30.72 -4.67
CA GLN A 310 8.01 -31.76 -4.80
C GLN A 310 6.72 -31.28 -4.14
N PHE A 311 5.64 -31.36 -4.89
CA PHE A 311 4.31 -30.98 -4.42
C PHE A 311 3.32 -32.09 -4.75
N LYS A 312 2.33 -32.30 -3.89
CA LYS A 312 1.22 -33.21 -4.15
C LYS A 312 0.13 -32.49 -4.94
N ASP A 313 -0.33 -33.14 -6.01
CA ASP A 313 -1.47 -32.66 -6.78
C ASP A 313 -2.81 -33.00 -6.11
N ALA A 314 -3.92 -32.62 -6.75
CA ALA A 314 -5.27 -32.87 -6.25
C ALA A 314 -5.61 -34.36 -6.08
N ASN A 315 -4.86 -35.26 -6.75
CA ASN A 315 -4.99 -36.71 -6.62
C ASN A 315 -4.01 -37.30 -5.60
N ASN A 316 -3.34 -36.43 -4.81
CA ASN A 316 -2.31 -36.80 -3.83
C ASN A 316 -1.06 -37.45 -4.46
N VAL A 317 -0.83 -37.24 -5.77
CA VAL A 317 0.36 -37.71 -6.48
C VAL A 317 1.49 -36.68 -6.33
N THR A 318 2.66 -37.16 -5.88
CA THR A 318 3.84 -36.32 -5.75
C THR A 318 4.42 -35.99 -7.13
N THR A 319 4.52 -34.71 -7.45
CA THR A 319 5.00 -34.18 -8.72
C THR A 319 6.25 -33.32 -8.51
N ASN A 320 7.30 -33.61 -9.27
CA ASN A 320 8.50 -32.79 -9.31
C ASN A 320 8.27 -31.55 -10.17
N MET A 321 8.54 -30.36 -9.62
CA MET A 321 8.47 -29.11 -10.38
C MET A 321 9.66 -28.96 -11.31
N ARG A 322 9.41 -28.43 -12.51
CA ARG A 322 10.43 -28.30 -13.57
C ARG A 322 11.24 -27.00 -13.50
N TYR A 323 10.84 -26.06 -12.63
CA TYR A 323 11.55 -24.79 -12.45
C TYR A 323 12.72 -24.94 -11.47
N ASN A 324 13.66 -24.00 -11.51
CA ASN A 324 14.71 -23.85 -10.52
C ASN A 324 14.18 -23.12 -9.29
N THR A 325 14.43 -23.68 -8.09
CA THR A 325 14.08 -23.00 -6.82
C THR A 325 15.04 -21.87 -6.47
N TYR A 326 16.21 -21.84 -7.11
CA TYR A 326 17.16 -20.74 -7.10
C TYR A 326 17.46 -20.35 -8.54
N LEU A 327 17.18 -19.09 -8.89
CA LEU A 327 17.33 -18.57 -10.24
C LEU A 327 18.80 -18.33 -10.58
N THR A 328 19.16 -18.52 -11.84
CA THR A 328 20.39 -17.97 -12.39
C THR A 328 20.25 -16.44 -12.57
N THR A 329 21.37 -15.72 -12.72
CA THR A 329 21.36 -14.28 -13.00
C THR A 329 20.51 -13.95 -14.22
N ALA A 330 20.66 -14.68 -15.32
CA ALA A 330 19.88 -14.47 -16.54
C ALA A 330 18.37 -14.77 -16.38
N GLU A 331 18.00 -15.64 -15.44
CA GLU A 331 16.59 -15.86 -15.09
C GLU A 331 16.07 -14.72 -14.19
N ALA A 332 16.86 -14.25 -13.23
CA ALA A 332 16.51 -13.16 -12.32
C ALA A 332 16.33 -11.82 -13.07
N GLU A 333 17.17 -11.51 -14.04
CA GLU A 333 17.08 -10.33 -14.90
C GLU A 333 15.71 -10.19 -15.58
N LYS A 334 15.01 -11.30 -15.87
CA LYS A 334 13.66 -11.26 -16.45
C LYS A 334 12.62 -10.62 -15.52
N TYR A 335 12.93 -10.52 -14.23
CA TYR A 335 12.07 -9.91 -13.21
C TYR A 335 12.45 -8.45 -12.90
N ASP A 336 13.39 -7.85 -13.65
CA ASP A 336 13.58 -6.40 -13.62
C ASP A 336 12.25 -5.70 -13.90
N ILE A 337 12.02 -4.58 -13.21
CA ILE A 337 10.74 -3.86 -13.29
C ILE A 337 10.37 -3.44 -14.72
N ASN A 338 11.35 -3.11 -15.55
CA ASN A 338 11.13 -2.74 -16.95
C ASN A 338 10.73 -3.94 -17.81
N ASN A 339 11.07 -5.17 -17.40
CA ASN A 339 10.62 -6.39 -18.06
C ASN A 339 9.22 -6.80 -17.58
N VAL A 340 8.93 -6.60 -16.28
CA VAL A 340 7.61 -6.89 -15.70
C VAL A 340 6.57 -5.88 -16.16
N PHE A 341 6.94 -4.61 -16.25
CA PHE A 341 6.05 -3.48 -16.65
C PHE A 341 6.65 -2.63 -17.78
N PRO A 342 6.83 -3.19 -18.99
CA PRO A 342 7.62 -2.56 -20.06
C PRO A 342 7.07 -1.22 -20.60
N GLN A 343 5.83 -0.88 -20.28
CA GLN A 343 5.17 0.35 -20.77
C GLN A 343 4.63 1.24 -19.65
N TRP A 344 4.73 0.79 -18.39
CA TRP A 344 4.06 1.51 -17.31
C TRP A 344 5.00 2.40 -16.49
N HIS A 345 6.20 1.96 -16.18
CA HIS A 345 7.23 2.67 -15.40
C HIS A 345 6.69 3.28 -14.10
N PRO A 346 6.12 2.46 -13.17
CA PRO A 346 5.49 2.97 -11.95
C PRO A 346 6.48 3.65 -10.99
N GLU A 347 7.74 3.23 -10.97
CA GLU A 347 8.82 3.81 -10.17
C GLU A 347 9.05 5.29 -10.50
N GLN A 348 9.01 5.66 -11.78
CA GLN A 348 9.15 7.05 -12.22
C GLN A 348 7.92 7.87 -11.85
N LYS A 349 6.73 7.24 -11.93
CA LYS A 349 5.47 7.90 -11.57
C LYS A 349 5.33 8.14 -10.07
N SER A 350 5.95 7.33 -9.22
CA SER A 350 5.95 7.47 -7.77
C SER A 350 7.10 8.34 -7.24
N GLU A 351 7.95 8.86 -8.12
CA GLU A 351 9.08 9.70 -7.74
C GLU A 351 8.63 10.90 -6.92
N GLN A 352 9.38 11.20 -5.88
CA GLN A 352 9.11 12.32 -4.99
C GLN A 352 9.76 13.58 -5.53
N VAL A 353 9.11 14.72 -5.32
CA VAL A 353 9.62 16.02 -5.67
C VAL A 353 10.47 16.56 -4.52
N ASN A 354 11.70 16.93 -4.81
CA ASN A 354 12.62 17.48 -3.82
C ASN A 354 12.09 18.81 -3.25
N PRO A 355 12.28 19.05 -1.94
CA PRO A 355 11.84 20.29 -1.32
C PRO A 355 12.75 21.46 -1.70
N PRO A 356 12.22 22.70 -1.73
CA PRO A 356 13.03 23.91 -1.92
C PRO A 356 13.77 24.31 -0.64
N VAL A 357 14.68 25.25 -0.76
CA VAL A 357 15.24 25.96 0.41
C VAL A 357 14.28 27.07 0.83
N VAL A 358 13.80 26.98 2.05
CA VAL A 358 12.81 27.90 2.62
C VAL A 358 13.50 29.06 3.36
N LYS A 359 12.99 30.27 3.18
CA LYS A 359 13.45 31.52 3.79
C LYS A 359 12.27 32.24 4.45
N ILE A 360 12.55 33.10 5.41
CA ILE A 360 11.54 33.92 6.08
C ILE A 360 11.88 35.39 5.92
N LYS A 361 10.86 36.24 5.70
CA LYS A 361 10.98 37.70 5.70
C LYS A 361 10.56 38.29 7.05
N ASP A 362 11.08 39.45 7.40
CA ASP A 362 10.75 40.19 8.63
C ASP A 362 9.24 40.51 8.75
N THR A 363 8.55 40.53 7.61
CA THR A 363 7.08 40.73 7.55
C THR A 363 6.27 39.54 7.99
N GLY A 364 6.93 38.36 8.25
CA GLY A 364 6.26 37.11 8.63
C GLY A 364 5.80 36.28 7.45
N SER A 365 6.33 36.53 6.26
CA SER A 365 6.08 35.69 5.09
C SER A 365 7.19 34.68 4.93
N ILE A 366 6.83 33.44 4.66
CA ILE A 366 7.73 32.33 4.30
C ILE A 366 7.74 32.23 2.79
N TYR A 367 8.91 32.10 2.18
CA TYR A 367 9.05 32.04 0.73
C TYR A 367 10.18 31.11 0.32
N TRP A 368 10.12 30.66 -0.91
CA TRP A 368 11.10 29.76 -1.52
C TRP A 368 11.16 29.99 -3.04
N ASP A 369 12.18 29.42 -3.67
CA ASP A 369 12.24 29.41 -5.13
C ASP A 369 11.25 28.38 -5.67
N ASP A 370 10.60 28.70 -6.77
CA ASP A 370 9.60 27.80 -7.36
C ASP A 370 10.23 26.48 -7.84
N VAL A 371 9.58 25.37 -7.52
CA VAL A 371 10.00 24.02 -7.92
C VAL A 371 9.11 23.59 -9.11
N PRO A 372 9.66 23.46 -10.31
CA PRO A 372 8.88 23.21 -11.54
C PRO A 372 8.05 21.92 -11.48
N GLU A 373 8.59 20.85 -10.88
CA GLU A 373 7.96 19.54 -10.76
C GLU A 373 6.88 19.49 -9.66
N ALA A 374 6.89 20.46 -8.73
CA ALA A 374 5.90 20.49 -7.67
C ALA A 374 4.52 20.93 -8.20
N CYS A 375 3.52 20.13 -8.01
CA CYS A 375 2.15 20.48 -8.36
C CYS A 375 1.43 21.27 -7.25
N LEU A 376 1.94 21.19 -6.02
CA LEU A 376 1.41 21.82 -4.84
C LEU A 376 2.50 21.88 -3.77
N TYR A 377 2.42 22.87 -2.88
CA TYR A 377 3.25 22.96 -1.69
C TYR A 377 2.37 22.76 -0.44
N ALA A 378 2.76 21.82 0.41
CA ALA A 378 2.20 21.65 1.75
C ALA A 378 3.05 22.44 2.75
N VAL A 379 2.44 23.36 3.45
CA VAL A 379 3.06 24.14 4.52
C VAL A 379 2.93 23.36 5.81
N CYS A 380 4.06 23.02 6.41
CA CYS A 380 4.11 22.30 7.69
C CYS A 380 4.49 23.28 8.80
N ARG A 381 3.81 23.15 9.95
CA ARG A 381 4.12 23.83 11.20
C ARG A 381 4.38 22.79 12.30
N ASN A 382 5.57 22.81 12.89
CA ASN A 382 6.00 21.80 13.87
C ASN A 382 5.76 20.35 13.36
N ARG A 383 5.94 20.12 12.05
CA ARG A 383 5.74 18.87 11.31
C ARG A 383 4.32 18.56 10.83
N ASP A 384 3.27 19.19 11.34
CA ASP A 384 1.90 18.97 10.86
C ASP A 384 1.58 19.85 9.66
N VAL A 385 0.86 19.31 8.67
CA VAL A 385 0.40 20.08 7.52
C VAL A 385 -0.73 21.02 7.93
N VAL A 386 -0.47 22.34 7.83
CA VAL A 386 -1.42 23.39 8.24
C VAL A 386 -2.05 24.12 7.06
N ALA A 387 -1.43 24.13 5.90
CA ALA A 387 -1.97 24.80 4.73
C ALA A 387 -1.42 24.19 3.43
N PHE A 388 -2.08 24.51 2.32
CA PHE A 388 -1.66 24.19 0.97
C PHE A 388 -1.61 25.47 0.13
N THR A 389 -0.59 25.59 -0.73
CA THR A 389 -0.45 26.70 -1.67
C THR A 389 0.13 26.22 -3.00
N THR A 390 -0.27 26.87 -4.08
CA THR A 390 0.35 26.67 -5.41
C THR A 390 1.38 27.77 -5.72
N GLN A 391 1.53 28.74 -4.81
CA GLN A 391 2.48 29.83 -4.93
C GLN A 391 3.74 29.53 -4.12
N PRO A 392 4.92 30.00 -4.52
CA PRO A 392 6.17 29.76 -3.81
C PRO A 392 6.34 30.65 -2.57
N PHE A 393 5.25 30.96 -1.89
CA PHE A 393 5.24 31.69 -0.62
C PHE A 393 3.99 31.35 0.22
N TYR A 394 4.12 31.64 1.49
CA TYR A 394 3.00 31.52 2.46
C TYR A 394 3.06 32.68 3.44
N ASN A 395 1.95 33.42 3.55
CA ASN A 395 1.79 34.46 4.55
C ASN A 395 1.29 33.82 5.85
N VAL A 396 2.11 33.86 6.89
CA VAL A 396 1.72 33.31 8.20
C VAL A 396 0.55 34.13 8.73
N PRO A 397 -0.59 33.52 9.08
CA PRO A 397 -1.74 34.24 9.57
C PRO A 397 -1.43 35.07 10.82
N LYS A 398 -2.02 36.29 10.94
CA LYS A 398 -1.91 37.10 12.16
C LYS A 398 -2.44 36.32 13.37
N GLY A 399 -1.71 36.38 14.48
CA GLY A 399 -2.06 35.62 15.70
C GLY A 399 -1.60 34.17 15.69
N SER A 400 -0.83 33.73 14.66
CA SER A 400 -0.17 32.41 14.70
C SER A 400 0.80 32.36 15.88
N PRO A 401 0.98 31.15 16.49
CA PRO A 401 1.97 30.96 17.56
C PRO A 401 3.37 31.40 17.12
N MET A 402 4.09 32.04 18.02
CA MET A 402 5.48 32.44 17.84
C MET A 402 6.42 31.30 18.26
N ASN A 403 7.68 31.35 17.85
CA ASN A 403 8.70 30.31 18.12
C ASN A 403 8.30 28.90 17.63
N VAL A 404 7.55 28.85 16.55
CA VAL A 404 7.22 27.58 15.87
C VAL A 404 7.99 27.45 14.58
N SER A 405 8.37 26.24 14.24
CA SER A 405 9.07 25.99 12.99
C SER A 405 8.09 25.79 11.84
N TYR A 406 8.51 26.26 10.66
CA TYR A 406 7.81 26.02 9.39
C TYR A 406 8.75 25.33 8.41
N SER A 407 8.19 24.42 7.65
CA SER A 407 8.86 23.75 6.53
C SER A 407 7.88 23.50 5.39
N ILE A 408 8.40 23.18 4.21
CA ILE A 408 7.60 22.93 3.02
C ILE A 408 7.85 21.49 2.53
N ARG A 409 6.80 20.85 2.05
CA ARG A 409 6.88 19.61 1.27
C ARG A 409 6.28 19.85 -0.11
N CYS A 410 6.88 19.29 -1.15
CA CYS A 410 6.39 19.39 -2.52
C CYS A 410 5.52 18.17 -2.83
N ALA A 411 4.37 18.38 -3.46
CA ALA A 411 3.52 17.31 -3.95
C ALA A 411 3.84 16.99 -5.42
N ASN A 412 3.96 15.71 -5.75
CA ASN A 412 4.04 15.22 -7.12
C ASN A 412 2.66 15.24 -7.82
N TYR A 413 2.61 14.81 -9.08
CA TYR A 413 1.37 14.75 -9.87
C TYR A 413 0.25 13.98 -9.18
N TYR A 414 0.57 12.94 -8.43
CA TYR A 414 -0.41 12.10 -7.74
C TYR A 414 -0.93 12.70 -6.42
N GLY A 415 -0.25 13.70 -5.87
CA GLY A 415 -0.56 14.29 -4.57
C GLY A 415 0.34 13.77 -3.44
N GLY A 416 1.24 12.84 -3.73
CA GLY A 416 2.20 12.35 -2.75
C GLY A 416 3.19 13.46 -2.36
N LEU A 417 3.41 13.63 -1.06
CA LEU A 417 4.33 14.63 -0.52
C LEU A 417 5.75 14.05 -0.45
N GLY A 418 6.72 14.78 -1.01
CA GLY A 418 8.15 14.50 -0.87
C GLY A 418 8.69 14.85 0.53
N ASP A 419 10.01 14.86 0.65
CA ASP A 419 10.70 15.19 1.89
C ASP A 419 10.41 16.61 2.37
N ARG A 420 10.78 16.89 3.62
CA ARG A 420 10.67 18.23 4.21
C ARG A 420 11.85 19.08 3.80
N SER A 421 11.59 20.37 3.55
CA SER A 421 12.63 21.37 3.44
C SER A 421 13.39 21.59 4.76
N ASN A 422 14.41 22.45 4.73
CA ASN A 422 14.91 23.05 5.94
C ASN A 422 13.76 23.75 6.73
N GLU A 423 13.94 23.85 8.04
CA GLU A 423 12.99 24.56 8.92
C GLU A 423 13.41 26.03 9.07
N VAL A 424 12.41 26.93 9.13
CA VAL A 424 12.57 28.33 9.49
C VAL A 424 11.68 28.63 10.70
N THR A 425 12.23 29.32 11.72
CA THR A 425 11.50 29.66 12.92
C THR A 425 10.78 30.99 12.73
N TYR A 426 9.48 31.02 12.97
CA TYR A 426 8.70 32.24 12.96
C TYR A 426 9.14 33.14 14.14
N PRO A 427 9.61 34.37 13.90
CA PRO A 427 10.25 35.18 14.92
C PRO A 427 9.30 35.63 16.02
N ASN A 428 9.86 35.79 17.23
CA ASN A 428 9.25 36.61 18.28
C ASN A 428 9.25 38.05 17.79
N ARG A 429 8.10 38.69 17.75
CA ARG A 429 7.99 40.14 17.53
C ARG A 429 7.98 40.83 18.86
#